data_ef4ea8263dbccb17f1bb7c779a721539
#
_entry.id   ef4ea8263dbccb17f1bb7c779a721539
#
_cell.length_a   1.000
_cell.length_b   1.000
_cell.length_c   1.000
_cell.angle_alpha   90.00
_cell.angle_beta   90.00
_cell.angle_gamma   90.00
#
_symmetry.space_group_name_H-M   'P 1'
#
loop_
_entity.id
_entity.type
_entity.pdbx_description
1 polymer ?
#
loop_
_entity_poly.entity_id
_entity_poly.type
_entity_poly.pdbx_seq_one_letter_code
_entity_poly.pdbx_strand_id
1 'polypeptide(L)' 'MKNRVRQLRTEKGWSQADLADKLAVSRQTVNAIETGRYDPSLPLAFALAKLFKCRVEDIFSP' A
#
# COMPACT_ATOMS: atom_id res chain seq x y z
N MET A 1 -1.49 -3.56 -11.66
CA MET A 1 -0.36 -4.28 -11.03
C MET A 1 -0.87 -5.06 -9.82
N LYS A 2 -0.47 -6.30 -9.69
CA LYS A 2 -0.85 -7.12 -8.53
C LYS A 2 -0.04 -6.68 -7.32
N ASN A 3 -0.67 -6.72 -6.15
CA ASN A 3 0.04 -6.34 -4.93
C ASN A 3 -0.55 -7.02 -3.71
N ARG A 4 0.18 -6.95 -2.61
CA ARG A 4 -0.19 -7.53 -1.33
C ARG A 4 -0.51 -6.48 -0.27
N VAL A 5 -0.82 -5.26 -0.70
CA VAL A 5 -1.05 -4.15 0.24
C VAL A 5 -2.18 -4.46 1.20
N ARG A 6 -3.31 -4.95 0.69
CA ARG A 6 -4.46 -5.30 1.54
C ARG A 6 -4.09 -6.38 2.55
N GLN A 7 -3.40 -7.43 2.10
CA GLN A 7 -2.97 -8.52 2.97
C GLN A 7 -2.07 -7.99 4.09
N LEU A 8 -1.05 -7.22 3.73
CA LEU A 8 -0.12 -6.67 4.71
C LEU A 8 -0.81 -5.73 5.70
N ARG A 9 -1.73 -4.91 5.19
CA ARG A 9 -2.51 -4.00 6.02
C ARG A 9 -3.37 -4.75 7.03
N THR A 10 -4.09 -5.77 6.57
CA THR A 10 -4.98 -6.53 7.45
C THR A 10 -4.20 -7.34 8.49
N GLU A 11 -3.01 -7.81 8.14
CA GLU A 11 -2.13 -8.48 9.09
C GLU A 11 -1.71 -7.56 10.24
N LYS A 12 -1.63 -6.25 9.97
CA LYS A 12 -1.32 -5.25 11.00
C LYS A 12 -2.56 -4.82 11.78
N GLY A 13 -3.74 -5.24 11.37
CA GLY A 13 -4.99 -4.81 12.00
C GLY A 13 -5.39 -3.40 11.64
N TRP A 14 -4.88 -2.86 10.53
CA TRP A 14 -5.17 -1.48 10.10
C TRP A 14 -6.34 -1.43 9.13
N SER A 15 -7.16 -0.38 9.25
CA SER A 15 -8.17 -0.06 8.24
C SER A 15 -7.51 0.65 7.05
N GLN A 16 -8.27 0.82 5.96
CA GLN A 16 -7.77 1.64 4.84
C GLN A 16 -7.51 3.07 5.29
N ALA A 17 -8.35 3.61 6.18
CA ALA A 17 -8.15 4.95 6.72
C ALA A 17 -6.87 5.03 7.54
N ASP A 18 -6.58 4.00 8.34
CA ASP A 18 -5.34 3.95 9.11
C ASP A 18 -4.12 4.00 8.21
N LEU A 19 -4.13 3.18 7.15
CA LEU A 19 -3.01 3.14 6.22
C LEU A 19 -2.86 4.46 5.47
N ALA A 20 -3.98 5.07 5.06
CA ALA A 20 -3.97 6.36 4.38
C ALA A 20 -3.33 7.44 5.26
N ASP A 21 -3.67 7.46 6.54
CA ASP A 21 -3.07 8.42 7.49
C ASP A 21 -1.56 8.21 7.58
N LYS A 22 -1.11 6.96 7.67
CA LYS A 22 0.32 6.65 7.80
C LYS A 22 1.11 7.04 6.56
N LEU A 23 0.47 7.01 5.40
CA LEU A 23 1.10 7.34 4.12
C LEU A 23 0.86 8.79 3.70
N ALA A 24 0.04 9.54 4.45
CA ALA A 24 -0.36 10.91 4.11
C ALA A 24 -1.04 11.01 2.74
N VAL A 25 -1.90 10.04 2.44
CA VAL A 25 -2.69 10.02 1.21
C VAL A 25 -4.17 9.84 1.56
N SER A 26 -5.06 9.96 0.57
CA SER A 26 -6.48 9.73 0.79
C SER A 26 -6.80 8.25 0.91
N ARG A 27 -7.94 7.94 1.56
CA ARG A 27 -8.43 6.58 1.63
C ARG A 27 -8.75 6.02 0.25
N GLN A 28 -9.26 6.89 -0.65
CA GLN A 28 -9.51 6.50 -2.03
C GLN A 28 -8.25 6.03 -2.73
N THR A 29 -7.11 6.68 -2.46
CA THR A 29 -5.83 6.28 -3.02
C THR A 29 -5.44 4.88 -2.55
N VAL A 30 -5.59 4.60 -1.25
CA VAL A 30 -5.32 3.27 -0.71
C VAL A 30 -6.19 2.22 -1.38
N ASN A 31 -7.50 2.51 -1.48
CA ASN A 31 -8.43 1.58 -2.11
C ASN A 31 -8.06 1.32 -3.58
N ALA A 32 -7.71 2.38 -4.31
CA ALA A 32 -7.33 2.25 -5.72
C ALA A 32 -6.06 1.41 -5.90
N ILE A 33 -5.10 1.53 -4.99
CA ILE A 33 -3.90 0.71 -5.01
C ILE A 33 -4.27 -0.75 -4.74
N GLU A 34 -5.06 -1.00 -3.70
CA GLU A 34 -5.40 -2.36 -3.29
C GLU A 34 -6.19 -3.11 -4.38
N THR A 35 -7.01 -2.39 -5.12
CA THR A 35 -7.82 -2.99 -6.19
C THR A 35 -7.11 -3.06 -7.53
N GLY A 36 -5.86 -2.56 -7.61
CA GLY A 36 -5.09 -2.61 -8.84
C GLY A 36 -5.46 -1.55 -9.88
N ARG A 37 -6.30 -0.57 -9.50
CA ARG A 37 -6.72 0.50 -10.42
C ARG A 37 -5.66 1.59 -10.58
N TYR A 38 -4.76 1.69 -9.63
CA TYR A 38 -3.76 2.75 -9.57
C TYR A 38 -2.45 2.16 -9.10
N ASP A 39 -1.41 2.37 -9.87
CA ASP A 39 -0.06 1.97 -9.48
C ASP A 39 0.57 3.16 -8.77
N PRO A 40 1.08 2.99 -7.55
CA PRO A 40 1.64 4.10 -6.80
C PRO A 40 2.88 4.67 -7.47
N SER A 41 3.13 5.96 -7.24
CA SER A 41 4.40 6.57 -7.63
C SER A 41 5.55 5.83 -6.94
N LEU A 42 6.76 5.97 -7.47
CA LEU A 42 7.92 5.34 -6.85
C LEU A 42 8.13 5.80 -5.40
N PRO A 43 8.02 7.11 -5.08
CA PRO A 43 8.12 7.52 -3.67
C PRO A 43 7.08 6.86 -2.78
N LEU A 44 5.84 6.71 -3.25
CA LEU A 44 4.80 6.08 -2.46
C LEU A 44 5.06 4.57 -2.30
N ALA A 45 5.55 3.92 -3.35
CA ALA A 45 5.93 2.51 -3.27
C ALA A 45 7.03 2.28 -2.23
N PHE A 46 8.04 3.15 -2.20
CA PHE A 46 9.09 3.07 -1.18
C PHE A 46 8.55 3.34 0.22
N ALA A 47 7.60 4.27 0.37
CA ALA A 47 6.98 4.55 1.65
C ALA A 47 6.22 3.32 2.17
N LEU A 48 5.50 2.63 1.28
CA LEU A 48 4.81 1.38 1.63
C LEU A 48 5.80 0.30 2.08
N ALA A 49 6.89 0.13 1.32
CA ALA A 49 7.90 -0.85 1.65
C ALA A 49 8.53 -0.57 3.02
N LYS A 50 8.83 0.68 3.29
CA LYS A 50 9.41 1.10 4.56
C LYS A 50 8.43 0.86 5.71
N LEU A 51 7.16 1.19 5.50
CA LEU A 51 6.12 1.02 6.51
C LEU A 51 5.92 -0.45 6.86
N PHE A 52 5.90 -1.32 5.87
CA PHE A 52 5.74 -2.76 6.07
C PHE A 52 7.05 -3.51 6.30
N LYS A 53 8.17 -2.79 6.32
CA LYS A 53 9.51 -3.34 6.59
C LYS A 53 9.86 -4.48 5.64
N CYS A 54 9.63 -4.25 4.36
CA CYS A 54 9.96 -5.22 3.31
C CYS A 54 10.40 -4.46 2.06
N ARG A 55 10.68 -5.19 0.98
CA ARG A 55 11.10 -4.57 -0.27
C ARG A 55 9.89 -4.28 -1.14
N VAL A 56 10.05 -3.35 -2.08
CA VAL A 56 8.97 -3.02 -3.03
C VAL A 56 8.51 -4.29 -3.77
N GLU A 57 9.45 -5.12 -4.21
CA GLU A 57 9.11 -6.33 -4.95
C GLU A 57 8.45 -7.41 -4.08
N ASP A 58 8.47 -7.26 -2.76
CA ASP A 58 7.71 -8.13 -1.86
C ASP A 58 6.23 -7.73 -1.81
N ILE A 59 5.92 -6.51 -2.20
CA ILE A 59 4.57 -5.97 -2.16
C ILE A 59 3.92 -5.99 -3.54
N PHE A 60 4.66 -5.55 -4.57
CA PHE A 60 4.14 -5.36 -5.92
C PHE A 60 4.76 -6.37 -6.88
N SER A 61 3.92 -6.90 -7.78
CA SER A 61 4.39 -7.74 -8.87
C SER A 61 3.73 -7.30 -10.18
N PRO A 62 4.46 -7.40 -11.29
CA PRO A 62 3.91 -6.99 -12.59
C PRO A 62 2.73 -7.84 -13.01
#